data_f2f504780d6ddda152d8e9b1bc01dd85
#
_entry.id   f2f504780d6ddda152d8e9b1bc01dd85
#
_cell.length_a   1.000
_cell.length_b   1.000
_cell.length_c   1.000
_cell.angle_alpha   90.00
_cell.angle_beta   90.00
_cell.angle_gamma   90.00
#
_symmetry.space_group_name_H-M   'P 1'
#
loop_
_entity.id
_entity.type
_entity.pdbx_description
1 polymer ?
#
loop_
_entity_poly.entity_id
_entity_poly.type
_entity_poly.pdbx_seq_one_letter_code
_entity_poly.pdbx_strand_id
1 'polypeptide(L)'
;MSKFGEVLREYISKNGYSINEFAGKCKIDRAWLSNVLSGRKELSEAKFDNILKSKLLSESQNENLIALYRLKDFSSDQVERMEYIMEHLSRKIRRNDSIAPIKYDENRRMYLGKANLLSVLYRIIENKDELSFIYTNIPTEAEESLDVLYDFLKHDDYKNIDYKHIFLTDNGVSIHNISTYFTICDFAELGYTDFSVIKDVELSSLNTNDFFPYFILTDKKIMLFDAEFNNAIVSFDDKIINVHTRKFMALYEKGENPVTSFSNAVDLMRTLTSMHNSSSELSFTPDFCVTLALIMIFSTKTPHQICLIKNC
;
A
#
# COMPACT_ATOMS: atom_id res chain seq x y z
N MET A 1 -24.02 -12.41 0.75
CA MET A 1 -23.62 -13.85 0.66
C MET A 1 -22.22 -13.90 1.21
N SER A 2 -21.82 -14.90 1.97
CA SER A 2 -20.45 -14.94 2.47
C SER A 2 -19.50 -15.34 1.33
N LYS A 3 -18.31 -14.74 1.25
CA LYS A 3 -17.29 -15.09 0.25
C LYS A 3 -16.93 -16.58 0.26
N PHE A 4 -16.91 -17.18 1.45
CA PHE A 4 -16.77 -18.64 1.61
C PHE A 4 -17.86 -19.42 0.87
N GLY A 5 -19.13 -19.01 1.02
CA GLY A 5 -20.25 -19.67 0.37
C GLY A 5 -20.22 -19.57 -1.16
N GLU A 6 -19.78 -18.46 -1.70
CA GLU A 6 -19.62 -18.24 -3.15
C GLU A 6 -18.52 -19.14 -3.72
N VAL A 7 -17.34 -19.11 -3.12
CA VAL A 7 -16.18 -19.90 -3.55
C VAL A 7 -16.47 -21.41 -3.44
N LEU A 8 -17.08 -21.85 -2.33
CA LEU A 8 -17.45 -23.25 -2.18
C LEU A 8 -18.47 -23.68 -3.25
N ARG A 9 -19.45 -22.85 -3.58
CA ARG A 9 -20.42 -23.12 -4.64
C ARG A 9 -19.74 -23.25 -6.00
N GLU A 10 -18.81 -22.36 -6.30
CA GLU A 10 -18.03 -22.40 -7.52
C GLU A 10 -17.22 -23.71 -7.63
N TYR A 11 -16.56 -24.12 -6.55
CA TYR A 11 -15.79 -25.36 -6.53
C TYR A 11 -16.67 -26.61 -6.69
N ILE A 12 -17.84 -26.63 -6.04
CA ILE A 12 -18.81 -27.73 -6.22
C ILE A 12 -19.20 -27.84 -7.71
N SER A 13 -19.50 -26.71 -8.35
CA SER A 13 -19.87 -26.66 -9.76
C SER A 13 -18.70 -27.04 -10.68
N LYS A 14 -17.51 -26.49 -10.47
CA LYS A 14 -16.30 -26.79 -11.27
C LYS A 14 -15.89 -28.27 -11.22
N ASN A 15 -16.15 -28.95 -10.09
CA ASN A 15 -15.87 -30.37 -9.93
C ASN A 15 -17.04 -31.25 -10.39
N GLY A 16 -18.07 -30.66 -11.03
CA GLY A 16 -19.17 -31.39 -11.66
C GLY A 16 -20.21 -31.97 -10.70
N TYR A 17 -20.26 -31.49 -9.46
CA TYR A 17 -21.24 -31.96 -8.47
C TYR A 17 -22.45 -31.07 -8.39
N SER A 18 -23.62 -31.67 -8.25
CA SER A 18 -24.79 -30.95 -7.72
C SER A 18 -24.63 -30.73 -6.20
N ILE A 19 -25.29 -29.70 -5.66
CA ILE A 19 -25.29 -29.44 -4.20
C ILE A 19 -25.77 -30.67 -3.41
N ASN A 20 -26.71 -31.41 -3.96
CA ASN A 20 -27.25 -32.61 -3.31
C ASN A 20 -26.24 -33.76 -3.24
N GLU A 21 -25.55 -34.03 -4.34
CA GLU A 21 -24.50 -35.06 -4.41
C GLU A 21 -23.32 -34.73 -3.53
N PHE A 22 -22.87 -33.45 -3.56
CA PHE A 22 -21.77 -32.99 -2.75
C PHE A 22 -22.10 -33.13 -1.24
N ALA A 23 -23.30 -32.66 -0.84
CA ALA A 23 -23.77 -32.78 0.54
C ALA A 23 -23.80 -34.24 1.01
N GLY A 24 -24.33 -35.15 0.18
CA GLY A 24 -24.39 -36.57 0.49
C GLY A 24 -23.01 -37.20 0.66
N LYS A 25 -22.06 -36.91 -0.25
CA LYS A 25 -20.68 -37.40 -0.17
C LYS A 25 -19.92 -36.84 1.04
N CYS A 26 -20.17 -35.57 1.42
CA CYS A 26 -19.59 -34.96 2.62
C CYS A 26 -20.31 -35.35 3.92
N LYS A 27 -21.37 -36.17 3.85
CA LYS A 27 -22.23 -36.53 5.01
C LYS A 27 -22.78 -35.31 5.72
N ILE A 28 -23.25 -34.33 4.93
CA ILE A 28 -23.82 -33.06 5.40
C ILE A 28 -25.26 -32.98 4.89
N ASP A 29 -26.16 -32.44 5.72
CA ASP A 29 -27.54 -32.16 5.30
C ASP A 29 -27.57 -31.12 4.18
N ARG A 30 -28.36 -31.43 3.11
CA ARG A 30 -28.48 -30.56 1.93
C ARG A 30 -29.03 -29.17 2.26
N ALA A 31 -30.07 -29.10 3.09
CA ALA A 31 -30.71 -27.84 3.43
C ALA A 31 -29.75 -26.98 4.26
N TRP A 32 -28.99 -27.63 5.13
CA TRP A 32 -27.96 -26.97 5.89
C TRP A 32 -26.85 -26.42 4.96
N LEU A 33 -26.31 -27.22 4.04
CA LEU A 33 -25.28 -26.77 3.07
C LEU A 33 -25.80 -25.59 2.23
N SER A 34 -27.05 -25.67 1.73
CA SER A 34 -27.68 -24.57 0.97
C SER A 34 -27.76 -23.28 1.78
N ASN A 35 -28.04 -23.34 3.08
CA ASN A 35 -28.05 -22.18 3.95
C ASN A 35 -26.66 -21.59 4.18
N VAL A 36 -25.62 -22.43 4.29
CA VAL A 36 -24.22 -21.96 4.36
C VAL A 36 -23.80 -21.28 3.06
N LEU A 37 -24.09 -21.90 1.92
CA LEU A 37 -23.78 -21.33 0.60
C LEU A 37 -24.48 -20.00 0.31
N SER A 38 -25.64 -19.77 0.93
CA SER A 38 -26.37 -18.51 0.84
C SER A 38 -25.99 -17.48 1.93
N GLY A 39 -25.10 -17.85 2.86
CA GLY A 39 -24.72 -17.02 4.01
C GLY A 39 -25.76 -16.90 5.11
N ARG A 40 -26.82 -17.73 5.09
CA ARG A 40 -27.89 -17.74 6.12
C ARG A 40 -27.53 -18.53 7.37
N LYS A 41 -26.51 -19.36 7.30
CA LYS A 41 -25.97 -20.13 8.43
C LYS A 41 -24.46 -20.11 8.40
N GLU A 42 -23.89 -20.10 9.57
CA GLU A 42 -22.45 -20.27 9.75
C GLU A 42 -22.02 -21.74 9.56
N LEU A 43 -20.81 -21.89 9.08
CA LEU A 43 -20.17 -23.18 8.90
C LEU A 43 -19.57 -23.65 10.23
N SER A 44 -20.06 -24.74 10.78
CA SER A 44 -19.46 -25.35 11.97
C SER A 44 -18.19 -26.13 11.61
N GLU A 45 -17.21 -26.10 12.50
CA GLU A 45 -15.91 -26.76 12.33
C GLU A 45 -16.05 -28.26 11.96
N ALA A 46 -16.88 -29.00 12.67
CA ALA A 46 -17.12 -30.42 12.40
C ALA A 46 -17.63 -30.71 10.98
N LYS A 47 -18.47 -29.81 10.43
CA LYS A 47 -18.97 -29.97 9.07
C LYS A 47 -17.98 -29.49 8.03
N PHE A 48 -17.17 -28.49 8.35
CA PHE A 48 -16.05 -28.07 7.53
C PHE A 48 -15.03 -29.18 7.39
N ASP A 49 -14.70 -29.84 8.48
CA ASP A 49 -13.84 -31.02 8.50
C ASP A 49 -14.38 -32.16 7.60
N ASN A 50 -15.69 -32.37 7.58
CA ASN A 50 -16.29 -33.36 6.70
C ASN A 50 -16.09 -33.01 5.22
N ILE A 51 -16.16 -31.73 4.85
CA ILE A 51 -15.86 -31.25 3.49
C ILE A 51 -14.41 -31.56 3.13
N LEU A 52 -13.47 -31.20 3.97
CA LEU A 52 -12.04 -31.43 3.73
C LEU A 52 -11.69 -32.93 3.63
N LYS A 53 -12.25 -33.74 4.53
CA LYS A 53 -12.05 -35.21 4.58
C LYS A 53 -12.70 -35.94 3.41
N SER A 54 -13.66 -35.35 2.72
CA SER A 54 -14.36 -35.99 1.60
C SER A 54 -13.47 -36.23 0.38
N LYS A 55 -12.35 -35.51 0.25
CA LYS A 55 -11.43 -35.52 -0.91
C LYS A 55 -12.10 -35.24 -2.26
N LEU A 56 -13.22 -34.49 -2.25
CA LEU A 56 -13.94 -34.10 -3.45
C LEU A 56 -13.36 -32.85 -4.11
N LEU A 57 -12.54 -32.10 -3.39
CA LEU A 57 -11.87 -30.90 -3.83
C LEU A 57 -10.37 -31.17 -3.94
N SER A 58 -9.69 -30.43 -4.83
CA SER A 58 -8.24 -30.49 -4.96
C SER A 58 -7.54 -29.93 -3.71
N GLU A 59 -6.27 -30.23 -3.55
CA GLU A 59 -5.46 -29.72 -2.43
C GLU A 59 -5.46 -28.19 -2.40
N SER A 60 -5.22 -27.54 -3.53
CA SER A 60 -5.27 -26.09 -3.66
C SER A 60 -6.65 -25.50 -3.33
N GLN A 61 -7.74 -26.17 -3.73
CA GLN A 61 -9.10 -25.74 -3.36
C GLN A 61 -9.35 -25.87 -1.86
N ASN A 62 -8.85 -26.94 -1.23
CA ASN A 62 -8.94 -27.12 0.21
C ASN A 62 -8.14 -26.08 0.98
N GLU A 63 -6.92 -25.76 0.55
CA GLU A 63 -6.09 -24.69 1.16
C GLU A 63 -6.80 -23.34 1.11
N ASN A 64 -7.38 -22.99 -0.04
CA ASN A 64 -8.14 -21.76 -0.19
C ASN A 64 -9.39 -21.73 0.72
N LEU A 65 -10.11 -22.83 0.82
CA LEU A 65 -11.27 -22.93 1.74
C LEU A 65 -10.85 -22.85 3.21
N ILE A 66 -9.71 -23.42 3.59
CA ILE A 66 -9.16 -23.30 4.95
C ILE A 66 -8.84 -21.83 5.26
N ALA A 67 -8.21 -21.13 4.31
CA ALA A 67 -7.94 -19.70 4.46
C ALA A 67 -9.24 -18.90 4.65
N LEU A 68 -10.22 -19.09 3.79
CA LEU A 68 -11.53 -18.42 3.90
C LEU A 68 -12.30 -18.80 5.18
N TYR A 69 -12.19 -20.04 5.64
CA TYR A 69 -12.82 -20.46 6.89
C TYR A 69 -12.22 -19.78 8.12
N ARG A 70 -10.89 -19.59 8.12
CA ARG A 70 -10.18 -18.85 9.18
C ARG A 70 -10.58 -17.37 9.20
N LEU A 71 -11.00 -16.82 8.04
CA LEU A 71 -11.43 -15.44 7.90
C LEU A 71 -12.93 -15.23 8.21
N LYS A 72 -13.70 -16.28 8.56
CA LYS A 72 -15.16 -16.20 8.78
C LYS A 72 -15.58 -15.22 9.89
N ASP A 73 -14.70 -15.04 10.88
CA ASP A 73 -14.94 -14.18 12.04
C ASP A 73 -14.55 -12.71 11.79
N PHE A 74 -13.97 -12.44 10.59
CA PHE A 74 -13.59 -11.10 10.18
C PHE A 74 -14.70 -10.42 9.37
N SER A 75 -14.84 -9.11 9.53
CA SER A 75 -15.73 -8.31 8.69
C SER A 75 -15.26 -8.31 7.22
N SER A 76 -16.16 -7.97 6.28
CA SER A 76 -15.80 -7.84 4.86
C SER A 76 -14.63 -6.90 4.64
N ASP A 77 -14.61 -5.77 5.35
CA ASP A 77 -13.57 -4.75 5.26
C ASP A 77 -12.22 -5.27 5.79
N GLN A 78 -12.23 -6.10 6.84
CA GLN A 78 -11.01 -6.74 7.34
C GLN A 78 -10.45 -7.75 6.34
N VAL A 79 -11.32 -8.55 5.70
CA VAL A 79 -10.92 -9.49 4.65
C VAL A 79 -10.32 -8.76 3.46
N GLU A 80 -10.95 -7.68 3.01
CA GLU A 80 -10.48 -6.85 1.91
C GLU A 80 -9.09 -6.26 2.20
N ARG A 81 -8.89 -5.73 3.42
CA ARG A 81 -7.57 -5.25 3.85
C ARG A 81 -6.51 -6.34 3.85
N MET A 82 -6.83 -7.54 4.32
CA MET A 82 -5.89 -8.68 4.30
C MET A 82 -5.55 -9.10 2.88
N GLU A 83 -6.52 -9.15 1.96
CA GLU A 83 -6.28 -9.44 0.55
C GLU A 83 -5.37 -8.39 -0.09
N TYR A 84 -5.61 -7.11 0.17
CA TYR A 84 -4.76 -6.03 -0.29
C TYR A 84 -3.30 -6.18 0.18
N ILE A 85 -3.10 -6.48 1.48
CA ILE A 85 -1.77 -6.73 2.05
C ILE A 85 -1.07 -7.89 1.35
N MET A 86 -1.76 -9.01 1.18
CA MET A 86 -1.19 -10.20 0.54
C MET A 86 -0.85 -9.94 -0.93
N GLU A 87 -1.68 -9.18 -1.65
CA GLU A 87 -1.42 -8.78 -3.02
C GLU A 87 -0.18 -7.88 -3.11
N HIS A 88 -0.09 -6.87 -2.26
CA HIS A 88 1.05 -5.96 -2.22
C HIS A 88 2.37 -6.71 -1.95
N LEU A 89 2.40 -7.57 -0.94
CA LEU A 89 3.57 -8.40 -0.63
C LEU A 89 3.95 -9.31 -1.81
N SER A 90 2.96 -9.79 -2.58
CA SER A 90 3.21 -10.62 -3.75
C SER A 90 3.75 -9.81 -4.95
N ARG A 91 3.33 -8.55 -5.11
CA ARG A 91 3.81 -7.62 -6.16
C ARG A 91 5.28 -7.24 -5.96
N LYS A 92 5.74 -7.08 -4.72
CA LYS A 92 7.15 -6.80 -4.39
C LYS A 92 8.14 -7.76 -5.07
N ILE A 93 7.71 -8.98 -5.36
CA ILE A 93 8.52 -10.02 -5.99
C ILE A 93 8.60 -9.83 -7.53
N ARG A 94 7.72 -9.01 -8.14
CA ARG A 94 7.54 -8.92 -9.60
C ARG A 94 7.95 -7.59 -10.24
N ARG A 95 8.42 -6.58 -9.48
CA ARG A 95 8.79 -5.27 -10.02
C ARG A 95 10.07 -5.35 -10.86
N ASN A 96 9.91 -5.50 -12.18
CA ASN A 96 11.03 -5.46 -13.15
C ASN A 96 10.64 -4.97 -14.56
N ASP A 97 9.51 -4.30 -14.75
CA ASP A 97 9.12 -3.81 -16.07
C ASP A 97 9.60 -2.36 -16.26
N SER A 98 10.58 -2.18 -17.14
CA SER A 98 11.14 -0.88 -17.49
C SER A 98 10.13 -0.04 -18.28
N ILE A 99 9.85 1.18 -17.82
CA ILE A 99 9.04 2.16 -18.57
C ILE A 99 9.85 2.65 -19.77
N ALA A 100 9.33 2.45 -20.99
CA ALA A 100 10.00 2.91 -22.21
C ALA A 100 9.89 4.45 -22.32
N PRO A 101 11.00 5.19 -22.50
CA PRO A 101 10.97 6.64 -22.58
C PRO A 101 10.32 7.11 -23.88
N ILE A 102 9.28 7.95 -23.79
CA ILE A 102 8.66 8.66 -24.89
C ILE A 102 9.42 9.98 -25.15
N LYS A 103 9.31 10.56 -26.34
CA LYS A 103 9.99 11.82 -26.68
C LYS A 103 9.56 12.98 -25.76
N TYR A 104 10.52 13.54 -25.06
CA TYR A 104 10.38 14.75 -24.23
C TYR A 104 10.65 15.99 -25.06
N ASP A 105 9.81 17.02 -24.94
CA ASP A 105 9.97 18.33 -25.57
C ASP A 105 10.13 19.40 -24.46
N GLU A 106 11.32 19.96 -24.34
CA GLU A 106 11.66 20.94 -23.30
C GLU A 106 10.88 22.27 -23.42
N ASN A 107 10.33 22.56 -24.58
CA ASN A 107 9.53 23.77 -24.82
C ASN A 107 8.06 23.58 -24.42
N ARG A 108 7.62 22.37 -24.25
CA ARG A 108 6.25 22.04 -23.88
C ARG A 108 6.04 22.20 -22.38
N ARG A 109 4.98 22.91 -22.01
CA ARG A 109 4.63 23.19 -20.61
C ARG A 109 3.48 22.34 -20.09
N MET A 110 2.63 21.84 -20.97
CA MET A 110 1.46 21.05 -20.62
C MET A 110 1.53 19.68 -21.33
N TYR A 111 1.33 18.64 -20.56
CA TYR A 111 1.40 17.25 -21.01
C TYR A 111 0.04 16.60 -20.75
N LEU A 112 -0.55 16.05 -21.79
CA LEU A 112 -1.85 15.37 -21.76
C LEU A 112 -1.68 13.89 -21.97
N GLY A 113 -2.37 13.10 -21.15
CA GLY A 113 -2.34 11.64 -21.18
C GLY A 113 -1.22 11.04 -20.34
N LYS A 114 -1.55 9.96 -19.66
CA LYS A 114 -0.72 9.27 -18.65
C LYS A 114 0.68 8.90 -19.15
N ALA A 115 0.79 8.36 -20.37
CA ALA A 115 2.10 7.98 -20.94
C ALA A 115 3.04 9.19 -21.11
N ASN A 116 2.51 10.34 -21.54
CA ASN A 116 3.29 11.58 -21.65
C ASN A 116 3.71 12.08 -20.26
N LEU A 117 2.81 12.02 -19.29
CA LEU A 117 3.06 12.41 -17.91
C LEU A 117 4.22 11.60 -17.31
N LEU A 118 4.17 10.28 -17.39
CA LEU A 118 5.22 9.41 -16.87
C LEU A 118 6.58 9.65 -17.56
N SER A 119 6.56 9.86 -18.87
CA SER A 119 7.76 10.19 -19.65
C SER A 119 8.41 11.49 -19.18
N VAL A 120 7.60 12.51 -18.89
CA VAL A 120 8.08 13.81 -18.39
C VAL A 120 8.60 13.69 -16.98
N LEU A 121 7.88 12.97 -16.11
CA LEU A 121 8.32 12.69 -14.75
C LEU A 121 9.71 12.03 -14.76
N TYR A 122 9.87 11.01 -15.62
CA TYR A 122 11.16 10.35 -15.84
C TYR A 122 12.26 11.36 -16.18
N ARG A 123 12.02 12.26 -17.14
CA ARG A 123 13.00 13.25 -17.61
C ARG A 123 13.31 14.34 -16.60
N ILE A 124 12.36 14.69 -15.72
CA ILE A 124 12.60 15.66 -14.66
C ILE A 124 13.60 15.14 -13.64
N ILE A 125 13.54 13.83 -13.36
CA ILE A 125 14.34 13.17 -12.33
C ILE A 125 15.67 12.61 -12.89
N GLU A 126 15.71 12.21 -14.17
CA GLU A 126 16.87 11.56 -14.78
C GLU A 126 18.18 12.37 -14.67
N ASN A 127 18.10 13.69 -14.65
CA ASN A 127 19.29 14.53 -14.59
C ASN A 127 19.75 14.78 -13.14
N LYS A 128 20.38 13.77 -12.54
CA LYS A 128 20.86 13.77 -11.15
C LYS A 128 21.80 14.93 -10.80
N ASP A 129 22.63 15.39 -11.76
CA ASP A 129 23.60 16.46 -11.54
C ASP A 129 22.96 17.83 -11.29
N GLU A 130 21.66 17.94 -11.57
CA GLU A 130 20.85 19.13 -11.33
C GLU A 130 19.91 19.00 -10.11
N LEU A 131 20.00 17.90 -9.34
CA LEU A 131 19.07 17.60 -8.25
C LEU A 131 19.81 17.63 -6.90
N SER A 132 19.48 18.58 -6.04
CA SER A 132 19.84 18.53 -4.62
C SER A 132 18.69 18.04 -3.75
N PHE A 133 17.46 18.24 -4.20
CA PHE A 133 16.28 17.74 -3.49
C PHE A 133 15.15 17.28 -4.43
N ILE A 134 14.29 16.42 -3.90
CA ILE A 134 13.00 16.03 -4.48
C ILE A 134 11.96 16.09 -3.38
N TYR A 135 10.99 17.00 -3.48
CA TYR A 135 9.86 17.13 -2.58
C TYR A 135 8.56 16.84 -3.31
N THR A 136 7.70 16.04 -2.72
CA THR A 136 6.47 15.58 -3.39
C THR A 136 5.33 15.33 -2.41
N ASN A 137 4.10 15.37 -2.94
CA ASN A 137 2.88 14.93 -2.28
C ASN A 137 2.08 13.97 -3.17
N ILE A 138 2.76 13.24 -4.06
CA ILE A 138 2.12 12.23 -4.91
C ILE A 138 1.45 11.16 -4.03
N PRO A 139 0.13 10.92 -4.18
CA PRO A 139 -0.60 9.96 -3.36
C PRO A 139 -0.30 8.51 -3.78
N THR A 140 -0.62 7.59 -2.91
CA THR A 140 -0.33 6.16 -3.12
C THR A 140 -1.13 5.52 -4.26
N GLU A 141 -2.26 6.11 -4.62
CA GLU A 141 -3.07 5.70 -5.77
C GLU A 141 -2.39 5.96 -7.13
N ALA A 142 -1.41 6.85 -7.15
CA ALA A 142 -0.60 7.11 -8.33
C ALA A 142 0.58 6.13 -8.47
N GLU A 143 0.30 4.83 -8.35
CA GLU A 143 1.28 3.72 -8.29
C GLU A 143 2.38 3.85 -9.35
N GLU A 144 2.02 4.10 -10.62
CA GLU A 144 3.00 4.20 -11.71
C GLU A 144 3.95 5.40 -11.57
N SER A 145 3.46 6.52 -11.03
CA SER A 145 4.30 7.69 -10.76
C SER A 145 5.25 7.43 -9.59
N LEU A 146 4.77 6.72 -8.57
CA LEU A 146 5.60 6.28 -7.45
C LEU A 146 6.64 5.23 -7.88
N ASP A 147 6.29 4.33 -8.79
CA ASP A 147 7.22 3.35 -9.36
C ASP A 147 8.38 4.05 -10.11
N VAL A 148 8.08 5.12 -10.86
CA VAL A 148 9.14 5.95 -11.50
C VAL A 148 10.06 6.54 -10.44
N LEU A 149 9.51 7.16 -9.38
CA LEU A 149 10.30 7.72 -8.28
C LEU A 149 11.15 6.64 -7.60
N TYR A 150 10.57 5.50 -7.29
CA TYR A 150 11.24 4.38 -6.65
C TYR A 150 12.39 3.85 -7.51
N ASP A 151 12.17 3.70 -8.82
CA ASP A 151 13.17 3.22 -9.76
C ASP A 151 14.40 4.12 -9.84
N PHE A 152 14.24 5.44 -9.74
CA PHE A 152 15.37 6.36 -9.65
C PHE A 152 16.04 6.32 -8.29
N LEU A 153 15.27 6.46 -7.22
CA LEU A 153 15.79 6.58 -5.87
C LEU A 153 16.50 5.31 -5.36
N LYS A 154 16.26 4.15 -5.97
CA LYS A 154 17.01 2.92 -5.66
C LYS A 154 18.45 2.91 -6.15
N HIS A 155 18.83 3.79 -7.09
CA HIS A 155 20.20 3.89 -7.59
C HIS A 155 21.10 4.68 -6.64
N ASP A 156 22.33 4.22 -6.47
CA ASP A 156 23.32 4.84 -5.56
C ASP A 156 23.59 6.31 -5.87
N ASP A 157 23.41 6.72 -7.10
CA ASP A 157 23.58 8.10 -7.57
C ASP A 157 22.60 9.09 -6.89
N TYR A 158 21.48 8.61 -6.37
CA TYR A 158 20.44 9.43 -5.75
C TYR A 158 20.48 9.41 -4.21
N LYS A 159 21.38 8.66 -3.59
CA LYS A 159 21.47 8.53 -2.12
C LYS A 159 21.70 9.83 -1.36
N ASN A 160 22.27 10.84 -2.00
CA ASN A 160 22.56 12.14 -1.38
C ASN A 160 21.48 13.20 -1.64
N ILE A 161 20.39 12.84 -2.31
CA ILE A 161 19.29 13.74 -2.58
C ILE A 161 18.43 13.89 -1.33
N ASP A 162 18.12 15.12 -0.93
CA ASP A 162 17.14 15.42 0.12
C ASP A 162 15.73 15.07 -0.39
N TYR A 163 15.28 13.86 -0.09
CA TYR A 163 13.95 13.40 -0.49
C TYR A 163 12.97 13.57 0.66
N LYS A 164 11.90 14.34 0.41
CA LYS A 164 10.80 14.54 1.35
C LYS A 164 9.46 14.25 0.69
N HIS A 165 8.63 13.50 1.38
CA HIS A 165 7.30 13.15 0.89
C HIS A 165 6.23 13.45 1.94
N ILE A 166 5.15 14.11 1.51
CA ILE A 166 3.95 14.31 2.32
C ILE A 166 2.90 13.31 1.89
N PHE A 167 2.50 12.46 2.81
CA PHE A 167 1.40 11.53 2.64
C PHE A 167 0.17 11.99 3.41
N LEU A 168 -0.97 11.64 2.89
CA LEU A 168 -2.26 11.93 3.48
C LEU A 168 -2.86 10.63 3.99
N THR A 169 -3.54 10.67 5.12
CA THR A 169 -4.20 9.52 5.71
C THR A 169 -5.59 9.84 6.18
N ASP A 170 -6.50 8.88 6.04
CA ASP A 170 -7.84 8.96 6.58
C ASP A 170 -7.85 8.70 8.09
N ASN A 171 -9.00 8.96 8.72
CA ASN A 171 -9.23 8.55 10.09
C ASN A 171 -9.52 7.04 10.15
N GLY A 172 -8.74 6.31 10.94
CA GLY A 172 -8.92 4.87 11.16
C GLY A 172 -8.08 3.97 10.26
N VAL A 173 -8.43 2.69 10.19
CA VAL A 173 -7.70 1.68 9.40
C VAL A 173 -8.42 1.48 8.06
N SER A 174 -7.93 2.15 7.02
CA SER A 174 -8.41 2.05 5.64
C SER A 174 -7.37 1.38 4.73
N ILE A 175 -7.79 0.92 3.55
CA ILE A 175 -6.87 0.43 2.51
C ILE A 175 -5.92 1.55 2.09
N HIS A 176 -6.41 2.78 1.99
CA HIS A 176 -5.60 3.96 1.69
C HIS A 176 -4.46 4.14 2.70
N ASN A 177 -4.75 4.07 4.01
CA ASN A 177 -3.73 4.17 5.04
C ASN A 177 -2.73 3.02 4.97
N ILE A 178 -3.18 1.79 4.75
CA ILE A 178 -2.33 0.62 4.57
C ILE A 178 -1.39 0.81 3.37
N SER A 179 -1.92 1.27 2.23
CA SER A 179 -1.14 1.59 1.03
C SER A 179 -0.08 2.65 1.31
N THR A 180 -0.45 3.71 2.03
CA THR A 180 0.46 4.78 2.44
C THR A 180 1.63 4.23 3.25
N TYR A 181 1.37 3.43 4.26
CA TYR A 181 2.44 2.85 5.08
C TYR A 181 3.31 1.87 4.32
N PHE A 182 2.77 1.07 3.40
CA PHE A 182 3.57 0.22 2.53
C PHE A 182 4.49 1.03 1.62
N THR A 183 3.99 2.11 1.04
CA THR A 183 4.80 3.00 0.21
C THR A 183 5.93 3.64 1.03
N ILE A 184 5.65 4.10 2.25
CA ILE A 184 6.69 4.60 3.17
C ILE A 184 7.73 3.52 3.46
N CYS A 185 7.31 2.27 3.71
CA CYS A 185 8.22 1.14 3.90
C CYS A 185 9.14 0.94 2.69
N ASP A 186 8.58 0.95 1.49
CA ASP A 186 9.34 0.75 0.26
C ASP A 186 10.45 1.80 0.08
N PHE A 187 10.15 3.07 0.31
CA PHE A 187 11.15 4.13 0.26
C PHE A 187 12.14 4.10 1.45
N ALA A 188 11.68 3.73 2.64
CA ALA A 188 12.55 3.59 3.81
C ALA A 188 13.56 2.43 3.64
N GLU A 189 13.21 1.35 2.93
CA GLU A 189 14.16 0.30 2.54
C GLU A 189 15.30 0.81 1.64
N LEU A 190 15.07 1.88 0.89
CA LEU A 190 16.08 2.54 0.08
C LEU A 190 16.97 3.50 0.92
N GLY A 191 16.61 3.74 2.18
CA GLY A 191 17.32 4.63 3.11
C GLY A 191 16.70 6.02 3.25
N TYR A 192 15.58 6.30 2.60
CA TYR A 192 14.87 7.56 2.76
C TYR A 192 13.95 7.50 3.96
N THR A 193 14.09 8.45 4.89
CA THR A 193 13.36 8.44 6.18
C THR A 193 12.58 9.72 6.45
N ASP A 194 12.65 10.69 5.56
CA ASP A 194 12.04 12.01 5.75
C ASP A 194 10.64 12.07 5.13
N PHE A 195 9.67 11.57 5.89
CA PHE A 195 8.26 11.57 5.53
C PHE A 195 7.45 12.45 6.48
N SER A 196 6.33 12.96 5.98
CA SER A 196 5.34 13.67 6.78
C SER A 196 3.96 13.10 6.49
N VAL A 197 3.30 12.54 7.50
CA VAL A 197 1.94 12.02 7.39
C VAL A 197 0.97 13.03 8.00
N ILE A 198 -0.01 13.45 7.22
CA ILE A 198 -1.02 14.44 7.62
C ILE A 198 -2.39 13.82 7.50
N LYS A 199 -3.25 14.02 8.49
CA LYS A 199 -4.63 13.55 8.47
C LYS A 199 -5.49 14.43 7.58
N ASP A 200 -6.35 13.83 6.79
CA ASP A 200 -7.16 14.44 5.72
C ASP A 200 -7.98 15.68 6.15
N VAL A 201 -8.39 15.74 7.41
CA VAL A 201 -9.18 16.88 7.93
C VAL A 201 -8.46 18.23 7.79
N GLU A 202 -7.14 18.23 7.65
CA GLU A 202 -6.33 19.45 7.54
C GLU A 202 -6.08 19.90 6.10
N LEU A 203 -6.37 19.04 5.11
CA LEU A 203 -6.09 19.30 3.69
C LEU A 203 -7.03 20.29 3.01
N SER A 204 -8.28 20.35 3.41
CA SER A 204 -9.23 21.30 2.83
C SER A 204 -8.77 22.76 2.98
N SER A 205 -7.82 23.00 3.90
CA SER A 205 -7.18 24.30 4.09
C SER A 205 -5.93 24.50 3.20
N LEU A 206 -5.48 23.46 2.48
CA LEU A 206 -4.19 23.44 1.78
C LEU A 206 -4.31 23.38 0.26
N ASN A 207 -5.49 23.03 -0.27
CA ASN A 207 -5.77 23.04 -1.70
C ASN A 207 -5.77 24.49 -2.24
N THR A 208 -4.60 24.97 -2.59
CA THR A 208 -4.43 26.27 -3.23
C THR A 208 -4.67 26.19 -4.74
N ASN A 209 -4.89 24.99 -5.28
CA ASN A 209 -5.22 24.79 -6.69
C ASN A 209 -6.03 23.49 -6.87
N ASP A 210 -7.34 23.61 -6.97
CA ASP A 210 -8.27 22.48 -7.11
C ASP A 210 -8.04 21.66 -8.41
N PHE A 211 -7.35 22.22 -9.42
CA PHE A 211 -7.10 21.57 -10.71
C PHE A 211 -5.84 20.71 -10.73
N PHE A 212 -4.79 21.07 -9.97
CA PHE A 212 -3.51 20.37 -9.92
C PHE A 212 -3.05 20.23 -8.47
N PRO A 213 -3.66 19.32 -7.70
CA PRO A 213 -3.42 19.22 -6.26
C PRO A 213 -2.08 18.55 -5.92
N TYR A 214 -1.52 17.80 -6.86
CA TYR A 214 -0.31 17.03 -6.63
C TYR A 214 0.88 17.61 -7.38
N PHE A 215 2.08 17.39 -6.85
CA PHE A 215 3.29 17.91 -7.48
C PHE A 215 4.53 17.08 -7.14
N ILE A 216 5.54 17.26 -7.97
CA ILE A 216 6.93 16.97 -7.67
C ILE A 216 7.74 18.25 -7.89
N LEU A 217 8.58 18.56 -6.93
CA LEU A 217 9.37 19.77 -6.85
C LEU A 217 10.84 19.42 -6.77
N THR A 218 11.66 20.07 -7.58
CA THR A 218 13.11 19.97 -7.60
C THR A 218 13.72 21.37 -7.56
N ASP A 219 15.04 21.47 -7.55
CA ASP A 219 15.77 22.75 -7.54
C ASP A 219 15.35 23.68 -8.67
N LYS A 220 15.08 23.12 -9.86
CA LYS A 220 14.91 23.91 -11.10
C LYS A 220 13.56 23.72 -11.76
N LYS A 221 12.73 22.83 -11.26
CA LYS A 221 11.49 22.43 -11.95
C LYS A 221 10.41 22.09 -10.93
N ILE A 222 9.18 22.44 -11.28
CA ILE A 222 8.00 21.89 -10.62
C ILE A 222 7.11 21.28 -11.67
N MET A 223 6.63 20.06 -11.42
CA MET A 223 5.60 19.40 -12.20
C MET A 223 4.35 19.28 -11.33
N LEU A 224 3.26 19.80 -11.81
CA LEU A 224 1.95 19.79 -11.17
C LEU A 224 1.08 18.75 -11.88
N PHE A 225 0.38 17.92 -11.12
CA PHE A 225 -0.48 16.83 -11.63
C PHE A 225 -1.94 17.10 -11.31
N ASP A 226 -2.83 16.78 -12.25
CA ASP A 226 -4.26 16.72 -11.96
C ASP A 226 -4.61 15.55 -11.01
N ALA A 227 -5.83 15.59 -10.47
CA ALA A 227 -6.28 14.59 -9.49
C ALA A 227 -6.28 13.15 -10.02
N GLU A 228 -6.39 12.97 -11.32
CA GLU A 228 -6.47 11.65 -11.98
C GLU A 228 -5.14 11.20 -12.58
N PHE A 229 -4.07 11.98 -12.44
CA PHE A 229 -2.76 11.71 -13.02
C PHE A 229 -2.80 11.45 -14.54
N ASN A 230 -3.66 12.20 -15.23
CA ASN A 230 -3.78 12.16 -16.68
C ASN A 230 -3.10 13.34 -17.35
N ASN A 231 -2.97 14.47 -16.65
CA ASN A 231 -2.40 15.69 -17.19
C ASN A 231 -1.40 16.29 -16.21
N ALA A 232 -0.39 16.98 -16.77
CA ALA A 232 0.59 17.67 -15.97
C ALA A 232 1.01 19.00 -16.59
N ILE A 233 1.41 19.92 -15.72
CA ILE A 233 2.02 21.20 -16.10
C ILE A 233 3.42 21.26 -15.52
N VAL A 234 4.41 21.63 -16.33
CA VAL A 234 5.79 21.85 -15.89
C VAL A 234 6.12 23.33 -15.91
N SER A 235 6.67 23.84 -14.80
CA SER A 235 7.20 25.18 -14.71
C SER A 235 8.68 25.19 -14.33
N PHE A 236 9.40 26.15 -14.90
CA PHE A 236 10.80 26.44 -14.63
C PHE A 236 10.97 27.84 -14.02
N ASP A 237 9.88 28.46 -13.60
CA ASP A 237 9.90 29.80 -13.01
C ASP A 237 10.33 29.69 -11.54
N ASP A 238 11.46 30.30 -11.20
CA ASP A 238 12.01 30.29 -9.84
C ASP A 238 11.03 30.87 -8.80
N LYS A 239 10.18 31.81 -9.19
CA LYS A 239 9.19 32.38 -8.27
C LYS A 239 8.11 31.36 -7.92
N ILE A 240 7.66 30.61 -8.92
CA ILE A 240 6.68 29.50 -8.73
C ILE A 240 7.31 28.42 -7.87
N ILE A 241 8.53 28.00 -8.21
CA ILE A 241 9.29 26.98 -7.47
C ILE A 241 9.44 27.42 -6.00
N ASN A 242 9.94 28.61 -5.73
CA ASN A 242 10.14 29.14 -4.38
C ASN A 242 8.84 29.27 -3.58
N VAL A 243 7.73 29.63 -4.21
CA VAL A 243 6.42 29.65 -3.54
C VAL A 243 5.98 28.26 -3.13
N HIS A 244 6.11 27.26 -4.02
CA HIS A 244 5.73 25.89 -3.72
C HIS A 244 6.66 25.25 -2.69
N THR A 245 7.96 25.52 -2.75
CA THR A 245 8.92 25.04 -1.72
C THR A 245 8.54 25.53 -0.33
N ARG A 246 8.25 26.83 -0.18
CA ARG A 246 7.81 27.38 1.12
C ARG A 246 6.49 26.78 1.61
N LYS A 247 5.52 26.61 0.71
CA LYS A 247 4.24 25.99 1.03
C LYS A 247 4.43 24.52 1.44
N PHE A 248 5.25 23.79 0.68
CA PHE A 248 5.58 22.40 1.00
C PHE A 248 6.18 22.28 2.39
N MET A 249 7.22 23.08 2.70
CA MET A 249 7.88 23.01 4.01
C MET A 249 6.94 23.36 5.17
N ALA A 250 6.13 24.41 5.00
CA ALA A 250 5.14 24.80 6.00
C ALA A 250 4.07 23.71 6.24
N LEU A 251 3.80 22.89 5.23
CA LEU A 251 2.89 21.77 5.31
C LEU A 251 3.61 20.54 5.93
N TYR A 252 4.80 20.26 5.44
CA TYR A 252 5.63 19.16 5.91
C TYR A 252 5.86 19.19 7.42
N GLU A 253 6.08 20.37 7.99
CA GLU A 253 6.28 20.60 9.43
C GLU A 253 5.02 20.35 10.29
N LYS A 254 3.84 20.29 9.68
CA LYS A 254 2.58 20.02 10.40
C LYS A 254 2.30 18.53 10.59
N GLY A 255 2.86 17.70 9.74
CA GLY A 255 2.65 16.26 9.80
C GLY A 255 3.60 15.57 10.78
N GLU A 256 3.34 14.31 11.02
CA GLU A 256 4.16 13.46 11.86
C GLU A 256 5.06 12.56 10.97
N ASN A 257 6.33 12.44 11.34
CA ASN A 257 7.18 11.46 10.69
C ASN A 257 6.94 10.07 11.30
N PRO A 258 6.38 9.12 10.53
CA PRO A 258 6.08 7.80 11.05
C PRO A 258 7.32 6.90 11.18
N VAL A 259 8.43 7.26 10.52
CA VAL A 259 9.65 6.46 10.52
C VAL A 259 10.53 6.79 11.71
N THR A 260 10.88 5.77 12.47
CA THR A 260 11.86 5.90 13.55
C THR A 260 13.05 5.00 13.22
N SER A 261 14.23 5.61 13.12
CA SER A 261 15.49 4.88 12.97
C SER A 261 16.05 4.48 14.33
N PHE A 262 16.58 3.28 14.43
CA PHE A 262 17.24 2.77 15.62
C PHE A 262 18.72 2.53 15.34
N SER A 263 19.56 3.02 16.22
CA SER A 263 21.03 2.83 16.10
C SER A 263 21.47 1.41 16.48
N ASN A 264 20.63 0.67 17.21
CA ASN A 264 20.95 -0.68 17.66
C ASN A 264 19.69 -1.49 18.02
N ALA A 265 19.86 -2.82 18.08
CA ALA A 265 18.78 -3.75 18.39
C ALA A 265 18.19 -3.58 19.79
N VAL A 266 18.93 -3.05 20.75
CA VAL A 266 18.47 -2.86 22.14
C VAL A 266 17.42 -1.74 22.20
N ASP A 267 17.63 -0.64 21.47
CA ASP A 267 16.69 0.47 21.41
C ASP A 267 15.41 0.06 20.70
N LEU A 268 15.52 -0.73 19.61
CA LEU A 268 14.35 -1.34 18.95
C LEU A 268 13.56 -2.20 19.96
N MET A 269 14.22 -3.12 20.66
CA MET A 269 13.55 -4.00 21.62
C MET A 269 12.90 -3.25 22.76
N ARG A 270 13.51 -2.16 23.27
CA ARG A 270 12.90 -1.29 24.27
C ARG A 270 11.62 -0.64 23.75
N THR A 271 11.66 -0.13 22.52
CA THR A 271 10.49 0.49 21.89
C THR A 271 9.37 -0.52 21.70
N LEU A 272 9.67 -1.71 21.16
CA LEU A 272 8.70 -2.79 21.02
C LEU A 272 8.10 -3.22 22.37
N THR A 273 8.92 -3.34 23.41
CA THR A 273 8.45 -3.67 24.75
C THR A 273 7.57 -2.57 25.33
N SER A 274 7.91 -1.30 25.12
CA SER A 274 7.08 -0.18 25.57
C SER A 274 5.73 -0.12 24.86
N MET A 275 5.70 -0.40 23.54
CA MET A 275 4.47 -0.53 22.75
C MET A 275 3.59 -1.68 23.24
N HIS A 276 4.19 -2.84 23.54
CA HIS A 276 3.48 -3.99 24.08
C HIS A 276 2.86 -3.68 25.46
N ASN A 277 3.60 -3.00 26.34
CA ASN A 277 3.12 -2.67 27.69
C ASN A 277 2.05 -1.57 27.70
N SER A 278 2.07 -0.64 26.74
CA SER A 278 1.00 0.37 26.58
C SER A 278 -0.27 -0.18 25.97
N SER A 279 -0.21 -1.35 25.38
CA SER A 279 -1.31 -2.01 24.68
C SER A 279 -1.93 -3.15 25.49
N SER A 280 -2.06 -2.99 26.83
CA SER A 280 -2.63 -4.00 27.75
C SER A 280 -4.07 -4.45 27.43
N GLU A 281 -4.69 -3.92 26.37
CA GLU A 281 -5.98 -4.34 25.81
C GLU A 281 -5.89 -4.80 24.35
N LEU A 282 -4.70 -4.96 23.79
CA LEU A 282 -4.56 -5.53 22.44
C LEU A 282 -4.90 -7.02 22.47
N SER A 283 -6.19 -7.33 22.36
CA SER A 283 -6.61 -8.60 21.75
C SER A 283 -5.85 -8.73 20.41
N PHE A 284 -5.42 -9.95 20.07
CA PHE A 284 -4.83 -10.29 18.77
C PHE A 284 -5.81 -9.91 17.65
N THR A 285 -5.81 -8.65 17.27
CA THR A 285 -6.60 -8.14 16.15
C THR A 285 -5.77 -8.26 14.88
N PRO A 286 -6.38 -8.34 13.70
CA PRO A 286 -5.67 -8.29 12.42
C PRO A 286 -4.73 -7.09 12.31
N ASP A 287 -5.07 -5.99 12.95
CA ASP A 287 -4.27 -4.76 12.99
C ASP A 287 -2.90 -4.98 13.66
N PHE A 288 -2.81 -5.87 14.65
CA PHE A 288 -1.53 -6.26 15.27
C PHE A 288 -0.64 -7.07 14.32
N CYS A 289 -1.23 -7.93 13.47
CA CYS A 289 -0.48 -8.70 12.46
C CYS A 289 0.09 -7.79 11.37
N VAL A 290 -0.61 -6.73 10.99
CA VAL A 290 -0.10 -5.70 10.04
C VAL A 290 1.09 -4.97 10.64
N THR A 291 0.99 -4.53 11.89
CA THR A 291 2.08 -3.86 12.61
C THR A 291 3.31 -4.75 12.73
N LEU A 292 3.13 -6.04 13.04
CA LEU A 292 4.24 -7.01 13.11
C LEU A 292 4.86 -7.33 11.75
N ALA A 293 4.06 -7.42 10.68
CA ALA A 293 4.55 -7.64 9.32
C ALA A 293 5.38 -6.45 8.85
N LEU A 294 4.97 -5.22 9.15
CA LEU A 294 5.72 -4.00 8.84
C LEU A 294 7.06 -3.93 9.61
N ILE A 295 7.13 -4.42 10.84
CA ILE A 295 8.37 -4.48 11.64
C ILE A 295 9.38 -5.49 11.06
N MET A 296 8.93 -6.62 10.50
CA MET A 296 9.82 -7.70 10.05
C MET A 296 10.50 -7.45 8.69
N ILE A 297 9.99 -6.52 7.88
CA ILE A 297 10.47 -6.29 6.51
C ILE A 297 11.85 -5.60 6.47
N PHE A 298 12.23 -4.86 7.51
CA PHE A 298 13.41 -4.00 7.49
C PHE A 298 14.75 -4.65 7.88
N SER A 299 14.78 -5.95 8.11
CA SER A 299 15.96 -6.63 8.71
C SER A 299 17.05 -7.03 7.69
N THR A 300 16.92 -6.84 6.37
CA THR A 300 17.71 -7.67 5.45
C THR A 300 18.80 -6.98 4.60
N LYS A 301 18.87 -5.67 4.48
CA LYS A 301 19.81 -5.05 3.51
C LYS A 301 20.86 -4.07 4.04
N THR A 302 20.67 -3.48 5.19
CA THR A 302 21.69 -2.61 5.79
C THR A 302 21.93 -2.99 7.26
N PRO A 303 23.13 -3.48 7.65
CA PRO A 303 23.38 -4.00 9.00
C PRO A 303 23.36 -2.94 10.11
N HIS A 304 23.04 -1.67 9.81
CA HIS A 304 23.17 -0.56 10.76
C HIS A 304 21.91 0.32 10.94
N GLN A 305 20.81 0.07 10.22
CA GLN A 305 19.58 0.83 10.44
C GLN A 305 18.36 -0.10 10.46
N ILE A 306 17.72 -0.14 11.61
CA ILE A 306 16.42 -0.79 11.78
C ILE A 306 15.40 0.35 11.87
N CYS A 307 14.47 0.40 10.94
CA CYS A 307 13.39 1.38 10.93
C CYS A 307 12.10 0.76 11.47
N LEU A 308 11.38 1.49 12.29
CA LEU A 308 10.07 1.13 12.80
C LEU A 308 9.08 2.20 12.39
N ILE A 309 7.94 1.79 11.84
CA ILE A 309 6.85 2.69 11.54
C ILE A 309 5.90 2.73 12.72
N LYS A 310 5.69 3.92 13.27
CA LYS A 310 4.77 4.17 14.39
C LYS A 310 3.39 4.52 13.85
N ASN A 311 2.37 4.12 14.58
CA ASN A 311 0.97 4.52 14.36
C ASN A 311 0.30 3.95 13.09
N CYS A 312 0.50 2.66 12.80
CA CYS A 312 -0.43 1.95 11.92
C CYS A 312 -1.74 1.67 12.62
#